data_004ff9c1d9319e993fb8f3b44e11d2df
#
_entry.id   004ff9c1d9319e993fb8f3b44e11d2df
#
_cell.length_a   1.000
_cell.length_b   1.000
_cell.length_c   1.000
_cell.angle_alpha   90.00
_cell.angle_beta   90.00
_cell.angle_gamma   90.00
#
_symmetry.space_group_name_H-M   'P 1'
#
loop_
_entity.id
_entity.type
_entity.pdbx_description
1 polymer ?
#
loop_
_entity_poly.entity_id
_entity_poly.type
_entity_poly.pdbx_seq_one_letter_code
_entity_poly.pdbx_strand_id
1 'polypeptide(L)'
;VTGSAGRIGKAAVEALSAGGHFVRGLDRVPSHGASESVTGDIGNLETVIAATAGMDTIIHLAATPDDDDFISKLLPNNIIPVHHVLEAARSNGIRRVILASTGQVIWRQHFHGPFPVRVDAPLTPRYWYAVTKVFAEFAGKIYADTHKIDVIAVRLGACPRDRASVDSIGKDEITRDVYLSPGDAGRFFAAAVEAPGGFGFQIVYVCGRSIIRDVFDLEPARRLVGYEPRDRWPEGIPPEIIGDQLIPGTPR
;
A
#
# COMPACT_ATOMS: atom_id res chain seq x y z
N VAL A 1 8.39 -8.34 3.32
CA VAL A 1 7.92 -7.20 2.52
C VAL A 1 8.32 -7.42 1.07
N THR A 2 7.38 -7.48 0.12
CA THR A 2 7.69 -7.46 -1.32
C THR A 2 7.66 -6.03 -1.83
N GLY A 3 8.47 -5.69 -2.84
CA GLY A 3 8.66 -4.30 -3.26
C GLY A 3 9.38 -3.45 -2.22
N SER A 4 10.23 -4.09 -1.43
CA SER A 4 10.89 -3.53 -0.24
C SER A 4 11.91 -2.42 -0.56
N ALA A 5 12.45 -2.39 -1.77
CA ALA A 5 13.31 -1.33 -2.24
C ALA A 5 12.55 -0.12 -2.84
N GLY A 6 11.23 -0.26 -3.04
CA GLY A 6 10.37 0.83 -3.44
C GLY A 6 10.16 1.87 -2.32
N ARG A 7 9.55 3.03 -2.64
CA ARG A 7 9.37 4.12 -1.67
C ARG A 7 8.59 3.69 -0.43
N ILE A 8 7.38 3.16 -0.63
CA ILE A 8 6.54 2.71 0.50
C ILE A 8 7.18 1.50 1.16
N GLY A 9 7.83 0.62 0.38
CA GLY A 9 8.56 -0.55 0.88
C GLY A 9 9.69 -0.18 1.84
N LYS A 10 10.51 0.81 1.50
CA LYS A 10 11.57 1.32 2.39
C LYS A 10 11.00 1.85 3.70
N ALA A 11 9.94 2.65 3.63
CA ALA A 11 9.29 3.19 4.83
C ALA A 11 8.68 2.08 5.71
N ALA A 12 8.09 1.05 5.11
CA ALA A 12 7.59 -0.12 5.83
C ALA A 12 8.73 -0.92 6.48
N VAL A 13 9.83 -1.18 5.74
CA VAL A 13 11.02 -1.86 6.27
C VAL A 13 11.61 -1.09 7.44
N GLU A 14 11.80 0.22 7.30
CA GLU A 14 12.34 1.09 8.35
C GLU A 14 11.48 1.07 9.62
N ALA A 15 10.17 1.26 9.48
CA ALA A 15 9.25 1.28 10.61
C ALA A 15 9.18 -0.08 11.33
N LEU A 16 9.14 -1.17 10.59
CA LEU A 16 9.12 -2.53 11.15
C LEU A 16 10.43 -2.87 11.86
N SER A 17 11.59 -2.55 11.24
CA SER A 17 12.90 -2.78 11.85
C SER A 17 13.08 -1.95 13.12
N ALA A 18 12.63 -0.70 13.14
CA ALA A 18 12.61 0.15 14.34
C ALA A 18 11.69 -0.40 15.43
N GLY A 19 10.61 -1.09 15.06
CA GLY A 19 9.71 -1.82 15.98
C GLY A 19 10.27 -3.16 16.48
N GLY A 20 11.49 -3.55 16.06
CA GLY A 20 12.14 -4.79 16.51
C GLY A 20 11.70 -6.05 15.76
N HIS A 21 10.97 -5.91 14.65
CA HIS A 21 10.58 -7.04 13.82
C HIS A 21 11.75 -7.57 12.99
N PHE A 22 11.81 -8.88 12.77
CA PHE A 22 12.65 -9.46 11.73
C PHE A 22 12.00 -9.20 10.36
N VAL A 23 12.65 -8.43 9.52
CA VAL A 23 12.12 -8.03 8.21
C VAL A 23 12.92 -8.67 7.09
N ARG A 24 12.26 -9.52 6.30
CA ARG A 24 12.82 -10.00 5.03
C ARG A 24 12.24 -9.18 3.89
N GLY A 25 13.12 -8.51 3.14
CA GLY A 25 12.77 -7.76 1.93
C GLY A 25 12.92 -8.62 0.69
N LEU A 26 11.90 -8.66 -0.19
CA LEU A 26 11.96 -9.26 -1.52
C LEU A 26 11.74 -8.18 -2.57
N ASP A 27 12.74 -7.96 -3.41
CA ASP A 27 12.70 -7.02 -4.52
C ASP A 27 13.64 -7.46 -5.64
N ARG A 28 13.58 -6.82 -6.81
CA ARG A 28 14.53 -7.03 -7.91
C ARG A 28 15.90 -6.41 -7.66
N VAL A 29 16.00 -5.55 -6.66
CA VAL A 29 17.24 -4.92 -6.19
C VAL A 29 17.37 -5.10 -4.68
N PRO A 30 18.58 -4.99 -4.10
CA PRO A 30 18.78 -5.17 -2.67
C PRO A 30 17.93 -4.23 -1.80
N SER A 31 17.37 -4.77 -0.71
CA SER A 31 16.57 -4.05 0.29
C SER A 31 17.45 -3.57 1.43
N HIS A 32 17.78 -2.28 1.43
CA HIS A 32 18.55 -1.70 2.53
C HIS A 32 17.68 -1.55 3.79
N GLY A 33 18.26 -1.82 4.95
CA GLY A 33 17.59 -1.71 6.26
C GLY A 33 16.75 -2.92 6.66
N ALA A 34 16.53 -3.89 5.77
CA ALA A 34 15.91 -5.16 6.11
C ALA A 34 16.90 -6.06 6.86
N SER A 35 16.40 -6.93 7.76
CA SER A 35 17.19 -7.95 8.45
C SER A 35 17.77 -8.98 7.48
N GLU A 36 17.02 -9.26 6.40
CA GLU A 36 17.44 -10.12 5.29
C GLU A 36 16.93 -9.55 3.97
N SER A 37 17.80 -9.54 2.95
CA SER A 37 17.46 -9.07 1.60
C SER A 37 17.52 -10.23 0.62
N VAL A 38 16.39 -10.52 -0.02
CA VAL A 38 16.26 -11.50 -1.11
C VAL A 38 16.08 -10.74 -2.42
N THR A 39 17.01 -10.94 -3.34
CA THR A 39 16.88 -10.39 -4.71
C THR A 39 16.19 -11.42 -5.59
N GLY A 40 15.01 -11.08 -6.13
CA GLY A 40 14.22 -12.01 -6.93
C GLY A 40 13.01 -11.35 -7.58
N ASP A 41 12.37 -12.12 -8.47
CA ASP A 41 11.16 -11.69 -9.18
C ASP A 41 9.91 -12.32 -8.54
N ILE A 42 8.95 -11.48 -8.16
CA ILE A 42 7.65 -11.92 -7.63
C ILE A 42 6.77 -12.61 -8.68
N GLY A 43 7.11 -12.48 -9.96
CA GLY A 43 6.52 -13.25 -11.05
C GLY A 43 6.89 -14.75 -11.02
N ASN A 44 7.85 -15.15 -10.18
CA ASN A 44 8.21 -16.55 -9.98
C ASN A 44 7.65 -17.07 -8.64
N LEU A 45 6.73 -18.01 -8.68
CA LEU A 45 6.06 -18.56 -7.49
C LEU A 45 7.05 -19.22 -6.51
N GLU A 46 8.02 -19.97 -7.00
CA GLU A 46 9.01 -20.65 -6.14
C GLU A 46 9.85 -19.64 -5.37
N THR A 47 10.25 -18.54 -6.03
CA THR A 47 10.95 -17.43 -5.39
C THR A 47 10.12 -16.84 -4.25
N VAL A 48 8.81 -16.61 -4.48
CA VAL A 48 7.92 -16.04 -3.45
C VAL A 48 7.73 -17.01 -2.30
N ILE A 49 7.51 -18.30 -2.56
CA ILE A 49 7.39 -19.34 -1.53
C ILE A 49 8.66 -19.39 -0.66
N ALA A 50 9.84 -19.45 -1.30
CA ALA A 50 11.12 -19.48 -0.59
C ALA A 50 11.34 -18.21 0.25
N ALA A 51 11.07 -17.03 -0.32
CA ALA A 51 11.28 -15.75 0.36
C ALA A 51 10.29 -15.53 1.53
N THR A 52 9.16 -16.20 1.56
CA THR A 52 8.15 -16.06 2.63
C THR A 52 8.16 -17.17 3.66
N ALA A 53 9.01 -18.20 3.47
CA ALA A 53 9.14 -19.30 4.43
C ALA A 53 9.57 -18.80 5.83
N GLY A 54 8.84 -19.23 6.86
CA GLY A 54 9.11 -18.87 8.26
C GLY A 54 8.67 -17.46 8.65
N MET A 55 7.92 -16.76 7.79
CA MET A 55 7.36 -15.43 8.11
C MET A 55 5.94 -15.55 8.67
N ASP A 56 5.54 -14.63 9.55
CA ASP A 56 4.19 -14.55 10.10
C ASP A 56 3.23 -13.74 9.25
N THR A 57 3.76 -12.72 8.56
CA THR A 57 2.99 -11.75 7.79
C THR A 57 3.69 -11.41 6.48
N ILE A 58 2.91 -11.26 5.40
CA ILE A 58 3.39 -10.71 4.13
C ILE A 58 2.80 -9.32 3.94
N ILE A 59 3.65 -8.34 3.63
CA ILE A 59 3.24 -7.02 3.12
C ILE A 59 3.59 -6.99 1.64
N HIS A 60 2.57 -6.96 0.78
CA HIS A 60 2.73 -6.99 -0.68
C HIS A 60 2.59 -5.59 -1.28
N LEU A 61 3.74 -4.98 -1.58
CA LEU A 61 3.86 -3.64 -2.17
C LEU A 61 4.43 -3.65 -3.59
N ALA A 62 5.02 -4.77 -4.02
CA ALA A 62 5.59 -4.90 -5.35
C ALA A 62 4.48 -4.82 -6.42
N ALA A 63 4.61 -3.87 -7.32
CA ALA A 63 3.68 -3.66 -8.43
C ALA A 63 4.28 -2.67 -9.44
N THR A 64 3.79 -2.65 -10.68
CA THR A 64 3.88 -1.47 -11.54
C THR A 64 2.92 -0.43 -10.98
N PRO A 65 3.40 0.75 -10.54
CA PRO A 65 2.53 1.82 -10.06
C PRO A 65 1.91 2.58 -11.23
N ASP A 66 0.70 3.09 -11.06
CA ASP A 66 -0.10 3.80 -12.06
C ASP A 66 -0.43 2.99 -13.33
N ASP A 67 -1.13 3.64 -14.27
CA ASP A 67 -1.57 2.99 -15.51
C ASP A 67 -0.40 2.78 -16.47
N ASP A 68 -0.35 1.61 -17.09
CA ASP A 68 0.69 1.21 -18.02
C ASP A 68 0.13 0.14 -18.96
N ASP A 69 0.92 -0.35 -19.91
CA ASP A 69 0.51 -1.44 -20.81
C ASP A 69 0.08 -2.68 -20.02
N PHE A 70 -1.17 -3.10 -20.26
CA PHE A 70 -1.78 -4.16 -19.46
C PHE A 70 -1.04 -5.49 -19.62
N ILE A 71 -0.73 -5.89 -20.86
CA ILE A 71 -0.17 -7.21 -21.13
C ILE A 71 1.29 -7.31 -20.69
N SER A 72 2.09 -6.31 -21.04
CA SER A 72 3.55 -6.36 -20.80
C SER A 72 3.97 -5.86 -19.43
N LYS A 73 3.11 -5.12 -18.71
CA LYS A 73 3.44 -4.51 -17.43
C LYS A 73 2.47 -4.87 -16.31
N LEU A 74 1.18 -4.56 -16.47
CA LEU A 74 0.23 -4.70 -15.37
C LEU A 74 -0.10 -6.18 -15.09
N LEU A 75 -0.33 -6.98 -16.10
CA LEU A 75 -0.61 -8.41 -15.92
C LEU A 75 0.53 -9.14 -15.20
N PRO A 76 1.80 -9.08 -15.66
CA PRO A 76 2.90 -9.79 -15.01
C PRO A 76 3.32 -9.20 -13.66
N ASN A 77 3.10 -7.91 -13.40
CA ASN A 77 3.58 -7.27 -12.18
C ASN A 77 2.48 -7.02 -11.12
N ASN A 78 1.19 -6.98 -11.51
CA ASN A 78 0.11 -6.63 -10.59
C ASN A 78 -0.94 -7.73 -10.41
N ILE A 79 -1.12 -8.62 -11.40
CA ILE A 79 -2.13 -9.69 -11.32
C ILE A 79 -1.48 -11.01 -10.88
N ILE A 80 -0.52 -11.50 -11.65
CA ILE A 80 0.16 -12.77 -11.39
C ILE A 80 0.80 -12.80 -9.99
N PRO A 81 1.55 -11.76 -9.56
CA PRO A 81 2.18 -11.76 -8.25
C PRO A 81 1.21 -11.74 -7.07
N VAL A 82 0.03 -11.15 -7.21
CA VAL A 82 -1.00 -11.22 -6.15
C VAL A 82 -1.38 -12.68 -5.90
N HIS A 83 -1.62 -13.46 -6.96
CA HIS A 83 -1.87 -14.89 -6.83
C HIS A 83 -0.69 -15.61 -6.17
N HIS A 84 0.55 -15.34 -6.60
CA HIS A 84 1.75 -15.99 -6.04
C HIS A 84 1.94 -15.68 -4.56
N VAL A 85 1.71 -14.45 -4.13
CA VAL A 85 1.81 -14.04 -2.72
C VAL A 85 0.74 -14.75 -1.87
N LEU A 86 -0.48 -14.84 -2.35
CA LEU A 86 -1.57 -15.52 -1.64
C LEU A 86 -1.33 -17.03 -1.57
N GLU A 87 -0.87 -17.67 -2.67
CA GLU A 87 -0.48 -19.08 -2.67
C GLU A 87 0.72 -19.36 -1.76
N ALA A 88 1.72 -18.50 -1.75
CA ALA A 88 2.84 -18.61 -0.84
C ALA A 88 2.41 -18.49 0.62
N ALA A 89 1.49 -17.56 0.93
CA ALA A 89 0.91 -17.42 2.25
C ALA A 89 0.21 -18.70 2.70
N ARG A 90 -0.64 -19.27 1.82
CA ARG A 90 -1.32 -20.55 2.08
C ARG A 90 -0.33 -21.68 2.28
N SER A 91 0.66 -21.82 1.40
CA SER A 91 1.62 -22.93 1.41
C SER A 91 2.55 -22.92 2.63
N ASN A 92 2.92 -21.72 3.11
CA ASN A 92 3.80 -21.52 4.25
C ASN A 92 3.04 -21.37 5.58
N GLY A 93 1.70 -21.45 5.59
CA GLY A 93 0.90 -21.27 6.80
C GLY A 93 0.95 -19.86 7.37
N ILE A 94 1.15 -18.86 6.54
CA ILE A 94 1.21 -17.44 6.96
C ILE A 94 -0.17 -16.97 7.38
N ARG A 95 -0.24 -16.33 8.54
CA ARG A 95 -1.51 -15.94 9.15
C ARG A 95 -2.08 -14.65 8.63
N ARG A 96 -1.24 -13.75 8.08
CA ARG A 96 -1.66 -12.42 7.63
C ARG A 96 -1.03 -12.00 6.32
N VAL A 97 -1.85 -11.41 5.45
CA VAL A 97 -1.39 -10.75 4.23
C VAL A 97 -1.95 -9.32 4.17
N ILE A 98 -1.07 -8.35 3.93
CA ILE A 98 -1.43 -6.95 3.74
C ILE A 98 -1.18 -6.62 2.27
N LEU A 99 -2.26 -6.33 1.52
CA LEU A 99 -2.23 -6.07 0.08
C LEU A 99 -2.36 -4.59 -0.20
N ALA A 100 -1.39 -4.00 -0.91
CA ALA A 100 -1.52 -2.63 -1.37
C ALA A 100 -2.57 -2.52 -2.47
N SER A 101 -3.67 -1.83 -2.16
CA SER A 101 -4.67 -1.30 -3.06
C SER A 101 -4.48 0.21 -3.25
N THR A 102 -5.46 0.92 -3.76
CA THR A 102 -5.38 2.34 -4.09
C THR A 102 -6.74 3.04 -3.94
N GLY A 103 -6.74 4.32 -3.62
CA GLY A 103 -7.94 5.16 -3.71
C GLY A 103 -8.51 5.29 -5.13
N GLN A 104 -7.75 4.94 -6.18
CA GLN A 104 -8.22 5.00 -7.56
C GLN A 104 -9.31 3.95 -7.90
N VAL A 105 -9.52 2.94 -7.04
CA VAL A 105 -10.61 1.96 -7.24
C VAL A 105 -12.01 2.58 -7.11
N ILE A 106 -12.11 3.75 -6.45
CA ILE A 106 -13.36 4.52 -6.29
C ILE A 106 -13.21 5.90 -6.95
N TRP A 107 -12.68 5.96 -8.17
CA TRP A 107 -12.29 7.19 -8.87
C TRP A 107 -13.34 8.29 -8.85
N ARG A 108 -14.60 7.95 -9.15
CA ARG A 108 -15.69 8.95 -9.17
C ARG A 108 -15.91 9.55 -7.78
N GLN A 109 -16.03 8.71 -6.75
CA GLN A 109 -16.30 9.15 -5.39
C GLN A 109 -15.10 9.91 -4.80
N HIS A 110 -13.88 9.54 -5.19
CA HIS A 110 -12.66 10.25 -4.79
C HIS A 110 -12.75 11.75 -5.10
N PHE A 111 -13.28 12.12 -6.27
CA PHE A 111 -13.38 13.52 -6.68
C PHE A 111 -14.72 14.18 -6.41
N HIS A 112 -15.79 13.42 -6.26
CA HIS A 112 -17.16 13.96 -6.23
C HIS A 112 -17.96 13.59 -4.98
N GLY A 113 -17.40 12.78 -4.07
CA GLY A 113 -18.07 12.36 -2.85
C GLY A 113 -19.25 11.39 -3.06
N PRO A 114 -20.14 11.27 -2.10
CA PRO A 114 -20.17 12.04 -0.83
C PRO A 114 -18.93 11.77 0.04
N PHE A 115 -18.51 12.79 0.79
CA PHE A 115 -17.36 12.73 1.69
C PHE A 115 -17.78 12.58 3.17
N PRO A 116 -17.00 11.87 4.02
CA PRO A 116 -15.86 11.03 3.62
C PRO A 116 -16.32 9.79 2.87
N VAL A 117 -15.53 9.37 1.87
CA VAL A 117 -15.85 8.17 1.07
C VAL A 117 -15.61 6.92 1.90
N ARG A 118 -16.65 6.11 2.06
CA ARG A 118 -16.61 4.88 2.85
C ARG A 118 -15.99 3.72 2.05
N VAL A 119 -15.48 2.71 2.76
CA VAL A 119 -14.87 1.52 2.13
C VAL A 119 -15.85 0.69 1.29
N ASP A 120 -17.15 0.76 1.61
CA ASP A 120 -18.26 0.09 0.90
C ASP A 120 -18.82 0.90 -0.28
N ALA A 121 -18.23 2.06 -0.62
CA ALA A 121 -18.62 2.84 -1.77
C ALA A 121 -18.47 2.02 -3.07
N PRO A 122 -19.35 2.22 -4.08
CA PRO A 122 -19.27 1.49 -5.34
C PRO A 122 -17.92 1.65 -6.02
N LEU A 123 -17.37 0.55 -6.55
CA LEU A 123 -16.13 0.57 -7.30
C LEU A 123 -16.35 1.27 -8.66
N THR A 124 -15.49 2.23 -8.97
CA THR A 124 -15.54 3.03 -10.20
C THR A 124 -14.13 3.21 -10.78
N PRO A 125 -13.36 2.12 -10.99
CA PRO A 125 -12.01 2.23 -11.53
C PRO A 125 -12.05 2.87 -12.92
N ARG A 126 -11.11 3.78 -13.19
CA ARG A 126 -11.02 4.49 -14.47
C ARG A 126 -9.96 3.93 -15.40
N TYR A 127 -8.93 3.32 -14.83
CA TYR A 127 -7.73 2.85 -15.52
C TYR A 127 -7.46 1.37 -15.22
N TRP A 128 -6.71 0.70 -16.07
CA TRP A 128 -6.35 -0.70 -15.90
C TRP A 128 -5.59 -0.96 -14.61
N TYR A 129 -4.71 -0.04 -14.22
CA TYR A 129 -4.05 -0.13 -12.91
C TYR A 129 -5.05 -0.30 -11.76
N ALA A 130 -6.08 0.54 -11.71
CA ALA A 130 -7.09 0.44 -10.65
C ALA A 130 -7.86 -0.90 -10.72
N VAL A 131 -8.12 -1.42 -11.91
CA VAL A 131 -8.75 -2.75 -12.09
C VAL A 131 -7.86 -3.85 -11.52
N THR A 132 -6.52 -3.77 -11.69
CA THR A 132 -5.61 -4.76 -11.07
C THR A 132 -5.68 -4.71 -9.54
N LYS A 133 -5.95 -3.55 -8.95
CA LYS A 133 -6.09 -3.41 -7.50
C LYS A 133 -7.46 -3.91 -7.01
N VAL A 134 -8.52 -3.74 -7.79
CA VAL A 134 -9.81 -4.42 -7.54
C VAL A 134 -9.63 -5.94 -7.54
N PHE A 135 -8.88 -6.49 -8.51
CA PHE A 135 -8.55 -7.92 -8.52
C PHE A 135 -7.84 -8.34 -7.22
N ALA A 136 -6.85 -7.57 -6.75
CA ALA A 136 -6.13 -7.87 -5.52
C ALA A 136 -7.06 -7.90 -4.28
N GLU A 137 -8.00 -6.95 -4.17
CA GLU A 137 -9.00 -6.93 -3.08
C GLU A 137 -9.87 -8.19 -3.11
N PHE A 138 -10.41 -8.57 -4.27
CA PHE A 138 -11.26 -9.76 -4.39
C PHE A 138 -10.48 -11.07 -4.22
N ALA A 139 -9.27 -11.17 -4.76
CA ALA A 139 -8.40 -12.32 -4.54
C ALA A 139 -8.07 -12.49 -3.05
N GLY A 140 -7.73 -11.39 -2.36
CA GLY A 140 -7.49 -11.39 -0.92
C GLY A 140 -8.72 -11.87 -0.13
N LYS A 141 -9.92 -11.41 -0.51
CA LYS A 141 -11.18 -11.86 0.11
C LYS A 141 -11.41 -13.37 -0.06
N ILE A 142 -11.15 -13.93 -1.25
CA ILE A 142 -11.27 -15.38 -1.49
C ILE A 142 -10.38 -16.15 -0.53
N TYR A 143 -9.09 -15.74 -0.38
CA TYR A 143 -8.16 -16.45 0.50
C TYR A 143 -8.50 -16.30 1.99
N ALA A 144 -9.00 -15.14 2.40
CA ALA A 144 -9.49 -14.95 3.77
C ALA A 144 -10.67 -15.87 4.08
N ASP A 145 -11.65 -15.95 3.18
CA ASP A 145 -12.85 -16.76 3.38
C ASP A 145 -12.55 -18.27 3.34
N THR A 146 -11.67 -18.70 2.41
CA THR A 146 -11.42 -20.14 2.15
C THR A 146 -10.29 -20.72 2.97
N HIS A 147 -9.25 -19.95 3.25
CA HIS A 147 -8.02 -20.42 3.92
C HIS A 147 -7.82 -19.87 5.33
N LYS A 148 -8.73 -19.02 5.81
CA LYS A 148 -8.69 -18.40 7.15
C LYS A 148 -7.42 -17.57 7.40
N ILE A 149 -6.92 -16.94 6.34
CA ILE A 149 -5.82 -15.98 6.40
C ILE A 149 -6.43 -14.61 6.66
N ASP A 150 -5.91 -13.86 7.62
CA ASP A 150 -6.29 -12.46 7.81
C ASP A 150 -5.74 -11.62 6.66
N VAL A 151 -6.60 -10.93 5.93
CA VAL A 151 -6.18 -10.09 4.80
C VAL A 151 -6.64 -8.66 4.98
N ILE A 152 -5.70 -7.72 4.91
CA ILE A 152 -5.99 -6.28 4.89
C ILE A 152 -5.70 -5.76 3.48
N ALA A 153 -6.73 -5.33 2.76
CA ALA A 153 -6.59 -4.59 1.52
C ALA A 153 -6.51 -3.08 1.84
N VAL A 154 -5.37 -2.47 1.55
CA VAL A 154 -5.08 -1.09 1.94
C VAL A 154 -5.20 -0.17 0.75
N ARG A 155 -6.26 0.64 0.71
CA ARG A 155 -6.44 1.69 -0.30
C ARG A 155 -5.59 2.89 0.07
N LEU A 156 -4.37 2.90 -0.46
CA LEU A 156 -3.39 3.95 -0.19
C LEU A 156 -3.77 5.26 -0.88
N GLY A 157 -3.52 6.37 -0.19
CA GLY A 157 -3.59 7.71 -0.73
C GLY A 157 -2.44 8.04 -1.69
N ALA A 158 -2.32 9.32 -2.05
CA ALA A 158 -1.32 9.81 -3.00
C ALA A 158 0.07 9.92 -2.35
N CYS A 159 0.95 8.97 -2.64
CA CYS A 159 2.33 8.96 -2.17
C CYS A 159 3.26 9.42 -3.31
N PRO A 160 3.93 10.59 -3.21
CA PRO A 160 4.79 11.11 -4.27
C PRO A 160 6.04 10.24 -4.44
N ARG A 161 6.43 10.01 -5.71
CA ARG A 161 7.58 9.17 -6.08
C ARG A 161 8.75 9.97 -6.61
N ASP A 162 8.44 11.09 -7.26
CA ASP A 162 9.35 11.98 -7.95
C ASP A 162 8.79 13.41 -7.95
N ARG A 163 9.55 14.33 -8.49
CA ARG A 163 9.15 15.73 -8.58
C ARG A 163 7.84 15.92 -9.36
N ALA A 164 7.64 15.20 -10.45
CA ALA A 164 6.42 15.32 -11.26
C ALA A 164 5.17 14.93 -10.47
N SER A 165 5.25 13.89 -9.66
CA SER A 165 4.15 13.48 -8.77
C SER A 165 3.91 14.50 -7.64
N VAL A 166 4.96 15.12 -7.09
CA VAL A 166 4.81 16.24 -6.13
C VAL A 166 4.06 17.40 -6.78
N ASP A 167 4.46 17.81 -7.99
CA ASP A 167 3.80 18.90 -8.70
C ASP A 167 2.35 18.57 -9.05
N SER A 168 2.05 17.33 -9.40
CA SER A 168 0.69 16.86 -9.69
C SER A 168 -0.20 16.89 -8.45
N ILE A 169 0.25 16.33 -7.34
CA ILE A 169 -0.48 16.33 -6.06
C ILE A 169 -0.73 17.78 -5.61
N GLY A 170 0.30 18.61 -5.67
CA GLY A 170 0.21 20.01 -5.20
C GLY A 170 -0.76 20.89 -5.97
N LYS A 171 -1.12 20.53 -7.19
CA LYS A 171 -2.07 21.30 -8.05
C LYS A 171 -3.54 21.00 -7.75
N ASP A 172 -3.84 19.87 -7.14
CA ASP A 172 -5.23 19.43 -6.92
C ASP A 172 -5.53 19.34 -5.42
N GLU A 173 -6.57 20.05 -4.96
CA GLU A 173 -6.94 20.14 -3.54
C GLU A 173 -7.34 18.79 -2.95
N ILE A 174 -8.13 18.01 -3.69
CA ILE A 174 -8.60 16.71 -3.23
C ILE A 174 -7.45 15.72 -3.13
N THR A 175 -6.51 15.78 -4.09
CA THR A 175 -5.33 14.92 -4.06
C THR A 175 -4.39 15.28 -2.90
N ARG A 176 -4.29 16.57 -2.53
CA ARG A 176 -3.56 17.00 -1.32
C ARG A 176 -4.20 16.46 -0.04
N ASP A 177 -5.53 16.43 0.03
CA ASP A 177 -6.27 15.92 1.20
C ASP A 177 -6.16 14.40 1.38
N VAL A 178 -5.75 13.68 0.34
CA VAL A 178 -5.43 12.24 0.42
C VAL A 178 -3.93 11.94 0.31
N TYR A 179 -3.10 12.95 0.48
CA TYR A 179 -1.64 12.77 0.52
C TYR A 179 -1.25 11.73 1.56
N LEU A 180 -0.27 10.89 1.23
CA LEU A 180 0.31 9.90 2.14
C LEU A 180 1.82 10.08 2.19
N SER A 181 2.35 10.49 3.34
CA SER A 181 3.79 10.53 3.56
C SER A 181 4.38 9.12 3.69
N PRO A 182 5.66 8.91 3.35
CA PRO A 182 6.35 7.67 3.66
C PRO A 182 6.30 7.33 5.15
N GLY A 183 6.39 8.33 6.03
CA GLY A 183 6.32 8.17 7.48
C GLY A 183 4.97 7.61 7.95
N ASP A 184 3.86 8.16 7.46
CA ASP A 184 2.52 7.65 7.78
C ASP A 184 2.29 6.25 7.21
N ALA A 185 2.79 5.98 5.99
CA ALA A 185 2.73 4.64 5.41
C ALA A 185 3.48 3.62 6.28
N GLY A 186 4.70 3.93 6.70
CA GLY A 186 5.49 3.07 7.58
C GLY A 186 4.79 2.78 8.90
N ARG A 187 4.25 3.82 9.57
CA ARG A 187 3.48 3.69 10.82
C ARG A 187 2.27 2.78 10.67
N PHE A 188 1.53 2.94 9.56
CA PHE A 188 0.40 2.07 9.28
C PHE A 188 0.82 0.62 9.12
N PHE A 189 1.86 0.31 8.33
CA PHE A 189 2.27 -1.07 8.10
C PHE A 189 2.82 -1.72 9.37
N ALA A 190 3.54 -1.00 10.21
CA ALA A 190 3.98 -1.50 11.51
C ALA A 190 2.78 -1.85 12.40
N ALA A 191 1.81 -0.95 12.55
CA ALA A 191 0.60 -1.20 13.33
C ALA A 191 -0.24 -2.36 12.74
N ALA A 192 -0.31 -2.49 11.41
CA ALA A 192 -1.06 -3.54 10.73
C ALA A 192 -0.46 -4.95 10.94
N VAL A 193 0.85 -5.05 11.11
CA VAL A 193 1.52 -6.32 11.47
C VAL A 193 1.17 -6.74 12.89
N GLU A 194 1.05 -5.80 13.81
CA GLU A 194 0.77 -6.04 15.23
C GLU A 194 -0.72 -6.18 15.57
N ALA A 195 -1.62 -5.87 14.62
CA ALA A 195 -3.06 -5.94 14.88
C ALA A 195 -3.50 -7.31 15.40
N PRO A 196 -4.49 -7.40 16.29
CA PRO A 196 -5.06 -8.68 16.71
C PRO A 196 -5.51 -9.51 15.50
N GLY A 197 -5.36 -10.83 15.58
CA GLY A 197 -5.78 -11.74 14.49
C GLY A 197 -7.26 -12.11 14.57
N GLY A 198 -7.74 -12.82 13.52
CA GLY A 198 -9.09 -13.37 13.46
C GLY A 198 -10.14 -12.41 12.90
N PHE A 199 -9.72 -11.36 12.19
CA PHE A 199 -10.64 -10.38 11.58
C PHE A 199 -11.07 -10.76 10.15
N GLY A 200 -10.45 -11.78 9.54
CA GLY A 200 -10.76 -12.23 8.18
C GLY A 200 -10.33 -11.20 7.13
N PHE A 201 -11.27 -10.76 6.28
CA PHE A 201 -11.00 -9.76 5.22
C PHE A 201 -11.43 -8.36 5.64
N GLN A 202 -10.53 -7.40 5.56
CA GLN A 202 -10.81 -6.00 5.83
C GLN A 202 -10.29 -5.10 4.69
N ILE A 203 -11.05 -4.04 4.38
CA ILE A 203 -10.61 -2.94 3.51
C ILE A 203 -10.46 -1.70 4.37
N VAL A 204 -9.35 -0.98 4.21
CA VAL A 204 -9.11 0.29 4.90
C VAL A 204 -8.55 1.33 3.94
N TYR A 205 -8.81 2.61 4.20
CA TYR A 205 -8.08 3.71 3.59
C TYR A 205 -6.94 4.14 4.49
N VAL A 206 -5.83 4.57 3.85
CA VAL A 206 -4.66 5.13 4.54
C VAL A 206 -4.17 6.35 3.77
N CYS A 207 -4.26 7.52 4.40
CA CYS A 207 -3.73 8.79 3.92
C CYS A 207 -3.29 9.64 5.11
N GLY A 208 -2.64 10.77 4.85
CA GLY A 208 -2.27 11.76 5.84
C GLY A 208 -3.46 12.55 6.38
N ARG A 209 -3.19 13.55 7.22
CA ARG A 209 -4.20 14.49 7.69
C ARG A 209 -4.65 15.38 6.54
N SER A 210 -5.96 15.53 6.39
CA SER A 210 -6.54 16.46 5.44
C SER A 210 -6.20 17.92 5.76
N ILE A 211 -6.19 18.78 4.74
CA ILE A 211 -6.03 20.24 4.87
C ILE A 211 -7.40 20.92 4.86
N ILE A 212 -8.28 20.48 3.95
CA ILE A 212 -9.58 21.12 3.68
C ILE A 212 -10.73 20.19 4.12
N ARG A 213 -10.67 18.92 3.72
CA ARG A 213 -11.76 17.96 4.00
C ARG A 213 -11.26 16.52 4.12
N ASP A 214 -11.91 15.75 4.95
CA ASP A 214 -11.70 14.30 5.01
C ASP A 214 -12.31 13.65 3.78
N VAL A 215 -11.46 13.29 2.81
CA VAL A 215 -11.90 12.64 1.55
C VAL A 215 -12.20 11.16 1.79
N PHE A 216 -11.37 10.47 2.57
CA PHE A 216 -11.52 9.06 2.90
C PHE A 216 -11.96 8.86 4.34
N ASP A 217 -12.85 7.89 4.57
CA ASP A 217 -13.22 7.43 5.91
C ASP A 217 -12.09 6.57 6.49
N LEU A 218 -11.31 7.13 7.43
CA LEU A 218 -10.21 6.44 8.10
C LEU A 218 -10.66 5.62 9.32
N GLU A 219 -11.92 5.67 9.71
CA GLU A 219 -12.43 4.99 10.89
C GLU A 219 -12.20 3.46 10.86
N PRO A 220 -12.31 2.76 9.71
CA PRO A 220 -11.93 1.34 9.64
C PRO A 220 -10.46 1.08 10.00
N ALA A 221 -9.55 1.94 9.56
CA ALA A 221 -8.12 1.81 9.90
C ALA A 221 -7.84 2.11 11.37
N ARG A 222 -8.53 3.12 11.95
CA ARG A 222 -8.43 3.43 13.38
C ARG A 222 -8.87 2.25 14.25
N ARG A 223 -10.03 1.67 13.94
CA ARG A 223 -10.56 0.54 14.71
C ARG A 223 -9.73 -0.72 14.57
N LEU A 224 -9.21 -1.00 13.35
CA LEU A 224 -8.50 -2.24 13.08
C LEU A 224 -7.08 -2.24 13.67
N VAL A 225 -6.34 -1.13 13.51
CA VAL A 225 -4.92 -1.05 13.80
C VAL A 225 -4.51 0.18 14.63
N GLY A 226 -5.45 1.00 15.07
CA GLY A 226 -5.15 2.25 15.80
C GLY A 226 -4.46 3.30 14.93
N TYR A 227 -4.67 3.28 13.62
CA TYR A 227 -4.01 4.22 12.71
C TYR A 227 -4.48 5.65 12.90
N GLU A 228 -3.54 6.54 13.23
CA GLU A 228 -3.74 7.99 13.25
C GLU A 228 -2.68 8.67 12.39
N PRO A 229 -3.08 9.37 11.31
CA PRO A 229 -2.14 10.08 10.47
C PRO A 229 -1.48 11.23 11.22
N ARG A 230 -0.19 11.46 10.99
CA ARG A 230 0.58 12.54 11.63
C ARG A 230 0.93 13.65 10.66
N ASP A 231 1.21 13.30 9.42
CA ASP A 231 1.66 14.23 8.41
C ASP A 231 0.49 14.74 7.56
N ARG A 232 0.62 15.96 7.03
CA ARG A 232 -0.26 16.52 6.01
C ARG A 232 0.59 17.06 4.87
N TRP A 233 -0.02 17.28 3.73
CA TRP A 233 0.70 17.88 2.60
C TRP A 233 1.36 19.22 2.99
N PRO A 234 2.66 19.45 2.66
CA PRO A 234 3.64 18.53 2.06
C PRO A 234 4.63 17.91 3.07
N GLU A 235 4.24 17.75 4.34
CA GLU A 235 5.10 17.24 5.40
C GLU A 235 5.62 15.82 5.10
N GLY A 236 6.88 15.53 5.41
CA GLY A 236 7.48 14.20 5.25
C GLY A 236 7.82 13.80 3.82
N ILE A 237 7.74 14.70 2.85
CA ILE A 237 8.28 14.43 1.49
C ILE A 237 9.81 14.41 1.57
N PRO A 238 10.46 13.34 1.09
CA PRO A 238 11.92 13.24 1.12
C PRO A 238 12.60 14.39 0.36
N PRO A 239 13.63 15.02 0.96
CA PRO A 239 14.34 16.16 0.35
C PRO A 239 14.89 15.87 -1.06
N GLU A 240 15.33 14.64 -1.31
CA GLU A 240 15.85 14.23 -2.61
C GLU A 240 14.82 14.29 -3.75
N ILE A 241 13.51 14.34 -3.42
CA ILE A 241 12.43 14.51 -4.41
C ILE A 241 12.15 15.98 -4.67
N ILE A 242 12.24 16.81 -3.61
CA ILE A 242 11.84 18.22 -3.65
C ILE A 242 12.95 19.07 -4.27
N GLY A 243 14.20 18.82 -3.90
CA GLY A 243 15.32 19.71 -4.18
C GLY A 243 15.07 21.09 -3.55
N ASP A 244 15.67 22.12 -4.16
CA ASP A 244 15.54 23.51 -3.69
C ASP A 244 14.30 24.26 -4.24
N GLN A 245 13.37 23.55 -4.86
CA GLN A 245 12.22 24.15 -5.53
C GLN A 245 10.99 24.24 -4.61
N LEU A 246 10.20 25.31 -4.77
CA LEU A 246 8.93 25.47 -4.07
C LEU A 246 7.96 24.33 -4.38
N ILE A 247 7.25 23.87 -3.35
CA ILE A 247 6.23 22.81 -3.47
C ILE A 247 4.88 23.51 -3.72
N PRO A 248 4.18 23.17 -4.83
CA PRO A 248 2.85 23.71 -5.09
C PRO A 248 1.86 23.35 -3.99
N GLY A 249 0.93 24.29 -3.68
CA GLY A 249 -0.12 24.04 -2.70
C GLY A 249 0.33 23.93 -1.25
N THR A 250 1.55 24.36 -0.92
CA THR A 250 1.96 24.53 0.47
C THR A 250 1.12 25.63 1.12
N PRO A 251 0.48 25.39 2.28
CA PRO A 251 -0.22 26.43 3.03
C PRO A 251 0.76 27.56 3.40
N ARG A 252 0.32 28.81 3.21
CA ARG A 252 1.07 30.00 3.62
C ARG A 252 0.84 30.28 5.10
#